data_174b9c60c3ae051e5a5752d828f312e8
#
_entry.id   174b9c60c3ae051e5a5752d828f312e8
#
_cell.length_a   1.000
_cell.length_b   1.000
_cell.length_c   1.000
_cell.angle_alpha   90.00
_cell.angle_beta   90.00
_cell.angle_gamma   90.00
#
_symmetry.space_group_name_H-M   'P 1'
#
loop_
_entity.id
_entity.type
_entity.pdbx_description
1 polymer ?
#
loop_
_entity_poly.entity_id
_entity_poly.type
_entity_poly.pdbx_seq_one_letter_code
_entity_poly.pdbx_strand_id
1 'polypeptide(L)'
;MELCGAVLHEWDETKTEDRPSELCIDAIGLGSGVFDRLAEDGRIPVRGINVSTKPLDAQYLNLRAELWGKAKEWCESKVTKLTDPKLAAELSQPKYSYTATMKMQIESKESMRGRGLKSVDLADSFCLSFASTPLFGIGGSTRWNEPLKREIGGVV
;
A
#
# COMPACT_ATOMS: atom_id res chain seq x y z
N MET A 1 18.00 -10.87 -4.59
CA MET A 1 17.68 -12.06 -5.43
C MET A 1 16.74 -13.01 -4.70
N GLU A 2 17.00 -13.35 -3.46
CA GLU A 2 16.22 -14.29 -2.64
C GLU A 2 14.74 -13.86 -2.46
N LEU A 3 14.50 -12.58 -2.15
CA LEU A 3 13.14 -12.06 -1.96
C LEU A 3 12.27 -12.17 -3.23
N CYS A 4 12.81 -11.84 -4.40
CA CYS A 4 12.07 -12.00 -5.65
C CYS A 4 11.71 -13.45 -5.94
N GLY A 5 12.64 -14.38 -5.65
CA GLY A 5 12.40 -15.82 -5.76
C GLY A 5 11.28 -16.29 -4.84
N ALA A 6 11.25 -15.80 -3.60
CA ALA A 6 10.18 -16.11 -2.64
C ALA A 6 8.81 -15.58 -3.10
N VAL A 7 8.77 -14.35 -3.63
CA VAL A 7 7.52 -13.76 -4.17
C VAL A 7 7.00 -14.55 -5.36
N LEU A 8 7.88 -14.94 -6.29
CA LEU A 8 7.51 -15.72 -7.46
C LEU A 8 7.02 -17.12 -7.07
N HIS A 9 7.68 -17.75 -6.10
CA HIS A 9 7.24 -19.04 -5.57
C HIS A 9 5.85 -18.96 -4.95
N GLU A 10 5.61 -17.98 -4.07
CA GLU A 10 4.30 -17.76 -3.46
C GLU A 10 3.21 -17.51 -4.51
N TRP A 11 3.53 -16.73 -5.54
CA TRP A 11 2.61 -16.50 -6.65
C TRP A 11 2.26 -17.78 -7.41
N ASP A 12 3.25 -18.64 -7.66
CA ASP A 12 3.05 -19.89 -8.39
C ASP A 12 2.23 -20.90 -7.57
N GLU A 13 2.43 -20.94 -6.23
CA GLU A 13 1.66 -21.78 -5.32
C GLU A 13 0.22 -21.27 -5.07
N THR A 14 -0.02 -19.96 -5.28
CA THR A 14 -1.35 -19.37 -5.11
C THR A 14 -2.25 -19.76 -6.27
N LYS A 15 -3.45 -20.30 -5.95
CA LYS A 15 -4.46 -20.64 -6.94
C LYS A 15 -4.85 -19.40 -7.74
N THR A 16 -5.15 -19.59 -9.03
CA THR A 16 -5.45 -18.46 -9.93
C THR A 16 -6.64 -17.62 -9.45
N GLU A 17 -7.64 -18.24 -8.82
CA GLU A 17 -8.80 -17.55 -8.26
C GLU A 17 -8.49 -16.70 -7.03
N ASP A 18 -7.41 -17.02 -6.32
CA ASP A 18 -6.98 -16.32 -5.08
C ASP A 18 -5.87 -15.30 -5.35
N ARG A 19 -5.34 -15.24 -6.58
CA ARG A 19 -4.27 -14.30 -6.93
C ARG A 19 -4.75 -12.86 -6.89
N PRO A 20 -3.98 -11.95 -6.26
CA PRO A 20 -4.31 -10.53 -6.29
C PRO A 20 -4.22 -9.97 -7.72
N SER A 21 -5.00 -8.93 -8.01
CA SER A 21 -4.96 -8.25 -9.31
C SER A 21 -3.65 -7.54 -9.60
N GLU A 22 -2.95 -7.08 -8.55
CA GLU A 22 -1.62 -6.48 -8.63
C GLU A 22 -0.89 -6.63 -7.30
N LEU A 23 0.44 -6.59 -7.35
CA LEU A 23 1.32 -6.57 -6.21
C LEU A 23 1.90 -5.16 -6.01
N CYS A 24 1.56 -4.50 -4.90
CA CYS A 24 2.10 -3.19 -4.56
C CYS A 24 3.44 -3.33 -3.84
N ILE A 25 4.45 -2.62 -4.32
CA ILE A 25 5.81 -2.66 -3.78
C ILE A 25 6.23 -1.25 -3.38
N ASP A 26 6.74 -1.06 -2.17
CA ASP A 26 7.38 0.21 -1.80
C ASP A 26 8.65 0.39 -2.65
N ALA A 27 8.59 1.30 -3.61
CA ALA A 27 9.65 1.53 -4.58
C ALA A 27 10.76 2.47 -4.05
N ILE A 28 10.86 2.66 -2.71
CA ILE A 28 11.91 3.47 -2.09
C ILE A 28 13.07 2.56 -1.64
N GLY A 29 14.29 2.97 -1.94
CA GLY A 29 15.50 2.27 -1.49
C GLY A 29 15.58 0.84 -2.03
N LEU A 30 15.69 -0.15 -1.16
CA LEU A 30 15.83 -1.56 -1.55
C LEU A 30 14.63 -2.12 -2.32
N GLY A 31 13.46 -1.56 -2.12
CA GLY A 31 12.23 -2.00 -2.81
C GLY A 31 12.24 -1.71 -4.30
N SER A 32 12.99 -0.70 -4.77
CA SER A 32 13.10 -0.40 -6.20
C SER A 32 13.70 -1.57 -6.98
N GLY A 33 14.77 -2.19 -6.46
CA GLY A 33 15.40 -3.35 -7.11
C GLY A 33 14.49 -4.60 -7.15
N VAL A 34 13.62 -4.76 -6.15
CA VAL A 34 12.61 -5.83 -6.15
C VAL A 34 11.55 -5.55 -7.20
N PHE A 35 11.06 -4.30 -7.26
CA PHE A 35 10.09 -3.86 -8.27
C PHE A 35 10.63 -4.07 -9.68
N ASP A 36 11.83 -3.57 -9.99
CA ASP A 36 12.44 -3.67 -11.32
C ASP A 36 12.57 -5.14 -11.74
N ARG A 37 13.03 -6.01 -10.83
CA ARG A 37 13.24 -7.42 -11.14
C ARG A 37 11.93 -8.17 -11.39
N LEU A 38 10.87 -7.90 -10.62
CA LEU A 38 9.57 -8.53 -10.83
C LEU A 38 8.87 -7.95 -12.07
N ALA A 39 9.06 -6.68 -12.37
CA ALA A 39 8.56 -6.05 -13.60
C ALA A 39 9.24 -6.63 -14.86
N GLU A 40 10.56 -6.90 -14.83
CA GLU A 40 11.28 -7.57 -15.89
C GLU A 40 10.80 -9.01 -16.11
N ASP A 41 10.50 -9.75 -15.05
CA ASP A 41 9.98 -11.12 -15.13
C ASP A 41 8.59 -11.16 -15.81
N GLY A 42 7.75 -10.18 -15.56
CA GLY A 42 6.47 -9.96 -16.26
C GLY A 42 5.36 -10.95 -15.91
N ARG A 43 5.58 -11.94 -15.03
CA ARG A 43 4.55 -12.91 -14.62
C ARG A 43 3.52 -12.33 -13.65
N ILE A 44 3.94 -11.36 -12.86
CA ILE A 44 3.12 -10.74 -11.81
C ILE A 44 2.84 -9.30 -12.20
N PRO A 45 1.59 -8.85 -12.21
CA PRO A 45 1.28 -7.44 -12.29
C PRO A 45 1.83 -6.71 -11.06
N VAL A 46 2.89 -5.91 -11.24
CA VAL A 46 3.53 -5.17 -10.14
C VAL A 46 3.34 -3.67 -10.28
N ARG A 47 3.20 -2.98 -9.17
CA ARG A 47 3.10 -1.54 -9.09
C ARG A 47 4.03 -0.98 -8.02
N GLY A 48 4.96 -0.13 -8.44
CA GLY A 48 5.85 0.59 -7.54
C GLY A 48 5.14 1.77 -6.88
N ILE A 49 5.17 1.85 -5.57
CA ILE A 49 4.54 2.92 -4.79
C ILE A 49 5.63 3.70 -4.06
N ASN A 50 5.65 5.01 -4.25
CA ASN A 50 6.48 5.91 -3.44
C ASN A 50 5.62 6.51 -2.32
N VAL A 51 5.72 5.96 -1.12
CA VAL A 51 4.91 6.37 0.04
C VAL A 51 5.25 7.77 0.58
N SER A 52 6.36 8.37 0.13
CA SER A 52 6.76 9.74 0.49
C SER A 52 6.11 10.81 -0.39
N THR A 53 5.43 10.41 -1.47
CA THR A 53 4.78 11.34 -2.38
C THR A 53 3.62 12.10 -1.74
N LYS A 54 3.15 13.12 -2.45
CA LYS A 54 1.99 13.91 -2.05
C LYS A 54 0.75 13.01 -1.94
N PRO A 55 -0.04 13.14 -0.87
CA PRO A 55 -1.29 12.40 -0.72
C PRO A 55 -2.35 12.89 -1.71
N LEU A 56 -3.36 12.07 -1.98
CA LEU A 56 -4.55 12.49 -2.73
C LEU A 56 -5.47 13.35 -1.84
N ASP A 57 -5.59 12.98 -0.57
CA ASP A 57 -6.36 13.73 0.41
C ASP A 57 -5.45 14.73 1.16
N ALA A 58 -5.78 16.03 1.04
CA ALA A 58 -4.99 17.12 1.60
C ALA A 58 -4.91 17.14 3.14
N GLN A 59 -5.75 16.36 3.84
CA GLN A 59 -5.70 16.22 5.30
C GLN A 59 -4.46 15.44 5.79
N TYR A 60 -3.81 14.67 4.92
CA TYR A 60 -2.62 13.90 5.25
C TYR A 60 -1.34 14.62 4.83
N LEU A 61 -0.24 14.36 5.52
CA LEU A 61 1.07 14.94 5.20
C LEU A 61 1.67 14.34 3.92
N ASN A 62 1.59 13.02 3.79
CA ASN A 62 2.13 12.24 2.67
C ASN A 62 1.27 11.00 2.42
N LEU A 63 1.59 10.29 1.34
CA LEU A 63 0.86 9.08 0.95
C LEU A 63 0.90 8.01 2.06
N ARG A 64 2.03 7.83 2.77
CA ARG A 64 2.09 6.88 3.89
C ARG A 64 1.02 7.17 4.93
N ALA A 65 0.88 8.43 5.34
CA ALA A 65 -0.14 8.83 6.32
C ALA A 65 -1.57 8.56 5.80
N GLU A 66 -1.82 8.82 4.52
CA GLU A 66 -3.11 8.54 3.88
C GLU A 66 -3.43 7.04 3.87
N LEU A 67 -2.47 6.19 3.50
CA LEU A 67 -2.68 4.74 3.47
C LEU A 67 -2.96 4.16 4.87
N TRP A 68 -2.27 4.65 5.89
CA TRP A 68 -2.56 4.30 7.28
C TRP A 68 -3.95 4.79 7.72
N GLY A 69 -4.37 5.96 7.28
CA GLY A 69 -5.75 6.46 7.49
C GLY A 69 -6.79 5.55 6.87
N LYS A 70 -6.60 5.15 5.61
CA LYS A 70 -7.48 4.19 4.90
C LYS A 70 -7.53 2.82 5.58
N ALA A 71 -6.39 2.30 6.02
CA ALA A 71 -6.33 1.04 6.77
C ALA A 71 -7.13 1.12 8.08
N LYS A 72 -7.03 2.26 8.80
CA LYS A 72 -7.83 2.51 10.00
C LYS A 72 -9.33 2.51 9.70
N GLU A 73 -9.77 3.28 8.70
CA GLU A 73 -11.17 3.34 8.25
C GLU A 73 -11.69 1.95 7.86
N TRP A 74 -10.88 1.16 7.16
CA TRP A 74 -11.22 -0.21 6.81
C TRP A 74 -11.42 -1.09 8.05
N CYS A 75 -10.53 -1.01 9.04
CA CYS A 75 -10.68 -1.74 10.30
C CYS A 75 -11.94 -1.31 11.06
N GLU A 76 -12.30 -0.03 11.06
CA GLU A 76 -13.47 0.53 11.73
C GLU A 76 -14.78 0.15 11.03
N SER A 77 -14.75 -0.14 9.72
CA SER A 77 -15.94 -0.51 8.94
C SER A 77 -16.58 -1.83 9.39
N LYS A 78 -15.85 -2.66 10.15
CA LYS A 78 -16.31 -3.96 10.68
C LYS A 78 -16.77 -4.97 9.60
N VAL A 79 -16.46 -4.71 8.34
CA VAL A 79 -16.82 -5.60 7.21
C VAL A 79 -16.03 -6.89 7.30
N THR A 80 -14.81 -6.83 7.80
CA THR A 80 -13.90 -7.98 7.92
C THR A 80 -13.25 -8.01 9.29
N LYS A 81 -12.87 -9.21 9.76
CA LYS A 81 -12.11 -9.37 11.00
C LYS A 81 -10.63 -9.47 10.68
N LEU A 82 -9.82 -8.66 11.34
CA LEU A 82 -8.38 -8.83 11.34
C LEU A 82 -8.04 -10.04 12.22
N THR A 83 -7.66 -11.15 11.59
CA THR A 83 -7.43 -12.43 12.28
C THR A 83 -5.98 -12.65 12.69
N ASP A 84 -5.04 -11.94 12.06
CA ASP A 84 -3.61 -12.04 12.39
C ASP A 84 -3.26 -11.17 13.60
N PRO A 85 -2.91 -11.77 14.76
CA PRO A 85 -2.60 -11.03 15.97
C PRO A 85 -1.30 -10.22 15.85
N LYS A 86 -0.34 -10.66 15.01
CA LYS A 86 0.90 -9.92 14.77
C LYS A 86 0.62 -8.65 13.99
N LEU A 87 -0.18 -8.74 12.93
CA LEU A 87 -0.60 -7.58 12.15
C LEU A 87 -1.38 -6.58 13.02
N ALA A 88 -2.33 -7.07 13.84
CA ALA A 88 -3.08 -6.23 14.77
C ALA A 88 -2.17 -5.50 15.76
N ALA A 89 -1.16 -6.21 16.31
CA ALA A 89 -0.18 -5.62 17.21
C ALA A 89 0.65 -4.54 16.51
N GLU A 90 1.12 -4.78 15.29
CA GLU A 90 1.90 -3.79 14.53
C GLU A 90 1.07 -2.57 14.14
N LEU A 91 -0.19 -2.75 13.70
CA LEU A 91 -1.10 -1.64 13.36
C LEU A 91 -1.41 -0.72 14.55
N SER A 92 -1.33 -1.24 15.78
CA SER A 92 -1.62 -0.45 16.99
C SER A 92 -0.41 0.33 17.54
N GLN A 93 0.80 0.12 17.03
CA GLN A 93 2.03 0.69 17.61
C GLN A 93 2.33 2.14 17.21
N PRO A 94 2.21 2.55 15.92
CA PRO A 94 2.53 3.90 15.53
C PRO A 94 1.56 4.93 16.10
N LYS A 95 2.10 6.03 16.55
CA LYS A 95 1.31 7.19 16.93
C LYS A 95 1.03 8.07 15.71
N TYR A 96 -0.03 8.82 15.76
CA TYR A 96 -0.28 9.89 14.81
C TYR A 96 -0.21 11.24 15.51
N SER A 97 0.11 12.28 14.75
CA SER A 97 0.12 13.66 15.22
C SER A 97 -0.30 14.58 14.07
N TYR A 98 -0.51 15.85 14.39
CA TYR A 98 -0.83 16.86 13.41
C TYR A 98 0.33 17.86 13.27
N THR A 99 0.63 18.24 12.04
CA THR A 99 1.58 19.29 11.74
C THR A 99 1.04 20.67 12.13
N ALA A 100 1.88 21.72 12.10
CA ALA A 100 1.43 23.09 12.28
C ALA A 100 0.36 23.54 11.26
N THR A 101 0.31 22.88 10.09
CA THR A 101 -0.70 23.09 9.05
C THR A 101 -1.90 22.13 9.15
N MET A 102 -2.09 21.51 10.32
CA MET A 102 -3.19 20.59 10.64
C MET A 102 -3.27 19.34 9.73
N LYS A 103 -2.15 18.94 9.13
CA LYS A 103 -2.06 17.69 8.37
C LYS A 103 -1.72 16.53 9.28
N MET A 104 -2.45 15.43 9.15
CA MET A 104 -2.17 14.20 9.89
C MET A 104 -0.89 13.55 9.35
N GLN A 105 -0.03 13.13 10.25
CA GLN A 105 1.17 12.36 9.96
C GLN A 105 1.27 11.14 10.88
N ILE A 106 1.83 10.06 10.35
CA ILE A 106 2.15 8.85 11.13
C ILE A 106 3.58 8.95 11.64
N GLU A 107 3.80 8.46 12.84
CA GLU A 107 5.11 8.39 13.48
C GLU A 107 6.17 7.77 12.56
N SER A 108 7.35 8.38 12.53
CA SER A 108 8.46 7.87 11.73
C SER A 108 9.06 6.60 12.34
N LYS A 109 9.71 5.78 11.50
CA LYS A 109 10.42 4.57 11.96
C LYS A 109 11.53 4.91 12.97
N GLU A 110 12.18 6.08 12.81
CA GLU A 110 13.20 6.58 13.73
C GLU A 110 12.63 6.90 15.11
N SER A 111 11.48 7.59 15.16
CA SER A 111 10.77 7.89 16.41
C SER A 111 10.33 6.60 17.12
N MET A 112 9.79 5.65 16.39
CA MET A 112 9.41 4.35 16.94
C MET A 112 10.59 3.59 17.54
N ARG A 113 11.74 3.57 16.83
CA ARG A 113 12.99 2.98 17.36
C ARG A 113 13.45 3.69 18.62
N GLY A 114 13.33 5.01 18.69
CA GLY A 114 13.63 5.80 19.90
C GLY A 114 12.78 5.41 21.10
N ARG A 115 11.57 4.85 20.88
CA ARG A 115 10.70 4.28 21.92
C ARG A 115 10.97 2.79 22.20
N GLY A 116 12.00 2.20 21.58
CA GLY A 116 12.34 0.77 21.74
C GLY A 116 11.44 -0.17 20.92
N LEU A 117 10.67 0.34 19.96
CA LEU A 117 9.82 -0.48 19.11
C LEU A 117 10.59 -1.04 17.89
N LYS A 118 10.15 -2.21 17.44
CA LYS A 118 10.63 -2.80 16.18
C LYS A 118 9.95 -2.13 14.98
N SER A 119 10.48 -2.40 13.80
CA SER A 119 9.83 -2.01 12.55
C SER A 119 8.46 -2.68 12.41
N VAL A 120 7.49 -1.95 11.89
CA VAL A 120 6.11 -2.41 11.65
C VAL A 120 5.95 -2.81 10.17
N ASP A 121 6.82 -3.68 9.69
CA ASP A 121 6.93 -3.98 8.26
C ASP A 121 5.68 -4.71 7.73
N LEU A 122 5.05 -5.55 8.54
CA LEU A 122 3.81 -6.23 8.18
C LEU A 122 2.64 -5.23 8.08
N ALA A 123 2.56 -4.28 9.01
CA ALA A 123 1.54 -3.23 8.97
C ALA A 123 1.77 -2.24 7.81
N ASP A 124 3.01 -1.83 7.53
CA ASP A 124 3.32 -0.99 6.37
C ASP A 124 2.94 -1.72 5.06
N SER A 125 3.24 -3.02 4.94
CA SER A 125 2.84 -3.85 3.79
C SER A 125 1.32 -3.95 3.64
N PHE A 126 0.60 -4.17 4.73
CA PHE A 126 -0.86 -4.16 4.74
C PHE A 126 -1.42 -2.80 4.31
N CYS A 127 -0.91 -1.70 4.86
CA CYS A 127 -1.33 -0.36 4.46
C CYS A 127 -1.04 -0.08 2.98
N LEU A 128 0.06 -0.61 2.44
CA LEU A 128 0.43 -0.44 1.04
C LEU A 128 -0.61 -1.04 0.08
N SER A 129 -1.33 -2.09 0.47
CA SER A 129 -2.40 -2.67 -0.35
C SER A 129 -3.54 -1.69 -0.66
N PHE A 130 -3.74 -0.66 0.18
CA PHE A 130 -4.73 0.39 -0.07
C PHE A 130 -4.29 1.42 -1.13
N ALA A 131 -3.05 1.37 -1.59
CA ALA A 131 -2.58 2.20 -2.70
C ALA A 131 -3.11 1.74 -4.06
N SER A 132 -3.42 0.44 -4.21
CA SER A 132 -3.99 -0.12 -5.42
C SER A 132 -5.48 0.16 -5.57
N THR A 133 -6.15 0.50 -4.48
CA THR A 133 -7.57 0.80 -4.53
C THR A 133 -7.77 2.18 -5.15
N PRO A 134 -8.31 2.31 -6.36
CA PRO A 134 -8.89 3.57 -6.79
C PRO A 134 -9.94 3.90 -5.73
N LEU A 135 -9.89 5.11 -5.21
CA LEU A 135 -10.80 5.63 -4.20
C LEU A 135 -12.19 5.02 -4.38
N PHE A 136 -12.59 4.12 -3.49
CA PHE A 136 -13.99 3.84 -3.31
C PHE A 136 -14.62 5.14 -2.79
N GLY A 137 -15.05 5.97 -3.72
CA GLY A 137 -16.07 6.93 -3.41
C GLY A 137 -17.26 6.13 -2.89
N ILE A 138 -17.66 6.40 -1.66
CA ILE A 138 -18.95 5.99 -1.12
C ILE A 138 -20.01 6.50 -2.10
N GLY A 139 -20.42 5.64 -3.04
CA GLY A 139 -21.35 6.03 -4.11
C GLY A 139 -21.05 5.26 -5.39
N GLY A 140 -21.47 4.00 -5.40
CA GLY A 140 -21.52 3.03 -6.45
C GLY A 140 -21.25 3.47 -7.89
N SER A 141 -20.33 2.79 -8.50
CA SER A 141 -20.47 2.28 -9.87
C SER A 141 -19.36 1.27 -10.11
N THR A 142 -19.74 0.04 -10.29
CA THR A 142 -18.90 -1.09 -10.71
C THR A 142 -18.41 -0.89 -12.16
N ARG A 143 -17.42 -0.05 -12.37
CA ARG A 143 -16.73 0.12 -13.67
C ARG A 143 -15.34 -0.49 -13.68
N TRP A 144 -15.17 -1.64 -13.07
CA TRP A 144 -13.87 -2.32 -12.98
C TRP A 144 -13.47 -3.09 -14.25
N ASN A 145 -14.37 -3.21 -15.25
CA ASN A 145 -14.16 -3.99 -16.47
C ASN A 145 -14.01 -3.16 -17.75
N GLU A 146 -13.90 -1.85 -17.68
CA GLU A 146 -13.65 -1.06 -18.88
C GLU A 146 -12.15 -0.74 -19.01
N PRO A 147 -11.49 -1.13 -20.13
CA PRO A 147 -10.11 -0.71 -20.38
C PRO A 147 -10.05 0.81 -20.44
N LEU A 148 -9.06 1.40 -19.76
CA LEU A 148 -8.75 2.83 -19.88
C LEU A 148 -8.53 3.19 -21.36
N LYS A 149 -9.49 3.81 -21.99
CA LYS A 149 -9.31 4.41 -23.30
C LYS A 149 -8.38 5.62 -23.15
N ARG A 150 -7.12 5.46 -23.51
CA ARG A 150 -6.22 6.60 -23.73
C ARG A 150 -6.70 7.29 -25.02
N GLU A 151 -7.29 8.45 -24.90
CA GLU A 151 -7.38 9.37 -26.02
C GLU A 151 -5.96 9.87 -26.34
N ILE A 152 -5.37 9.31 -27.37
CA ILE A 152 -4.16 9.89 -27.98
C ILE A 152 -4.67 11.11 -28.73
N GLY A 153 -4.57 12.28 -28.12
CA GLY A 153 -4.87 13.55 -28.76
C GLY A 153 -4.04 13.64 -30.06
N GLY A 154 -4.73 13.72 -31.19
CA GLY A 154 -4.11 13.85 -32.46
C GLY A 154 -3.34 15.17 -32.57
N VAL A 155 -2.08 15.06 -32.93
CA VAL A 155 -1.31 16.20 -33.46
C VAL A 155 -1.74 16.35 -34.93
N VAL A 156 -2.35 17.49 -35.21
CA VAL A 156 -2.44 18.04 -36.56
C VAL A 156 -1.32 19.02 -36.72
#